data_353419a75c53fa937764a54eeebe0a7e
#
_entry.id   353419a75c53fa937764a54eeebe0a7e
#
_cell.length_a   1.000
_cell.length_b   1.000
_cell.length_c   1.000
_cell.angle_alpha   90.00
_cell.angle_beta   90.00
_cell.angle_gamma   90.00
#
_symmetry.space_group_name_H-M   'P 1'
#
loop_
_entity.id
_entity.type
_entity.pdbx_description
1 polymer ?
#
loop_
_entity_poly.entity_id
_entity_poly.type
_entity_poly.pdbx_seq_one_letter_code
_entity_poly.pdbx_strand_id
1 'polypeptide(L)'
;MLALWSDPANERVEADATPEQIRAWAEGVPWGVWESATRELVGDCSLFFDETHGEWELAYGFRRDRWGRGYATEAARACVRHGFDELGLERIVADVDPANAASVRVLEKCGFERVGAGEHGMLVYALTR
;
A
#
# COMPACT_ATOMS: atom_id res chain seq x y z
N MET A 1 -0.70 4.99 -17.15
CA MET A 1 -1.81 5.28 -16.23
C MET A 1 -2.28 4.00 -15.54
N LEU A 2 -2.65 4.08 -14.30
CA LEU A 2 -3.11 2.94 -13.50
C LEU A 2 -4.62 2.96 -13.33
N ALA A 3 -5.20 1.76 -13.16
CA ALA A 3 -6.55 1.59 -12.66
C ALA A 3 -6.44 0.88 -11.29
N LEU A 4 -7.09 1.41 -10.28
CA LEU A 4 -7.16 0.80 -8.96
C LEU A 4 -8.48 0.08 -8.79
N TRP A 5 -8.40 -1.09 -8.16
CA TRP A 5 -9.54 -1.98 -8.08
C TRP A 5 -9.67 -2.56 -6.69
N SER A 6 -10.78 -2.32 -6.04
CA SER A 6 -11.12 -2.97 -4.77
C SER A 6 -12.30 -3.93 -4.99
N ASP A 7 -12.11 -4.94 -5.81
CA ASP A 7 -13.12 -5.91 -6.17
C ASP A 7 -12.74 -7.27 -5.57
N PRO A 8 -13.65 -8.00 -4.93
CA PRO A 8 -13.38 -9.37 -4.49
C PRO A 8 -12.81 -10.27 -5.58
N ALA A 9 -13.08 -9.98 -6.85
CA ALA A 9 -12.49 -10.71 -7.96
C ALA A 9 -10.96 -10.56 -8.03
N ASN A 10 -10.40 -9.49 -7.49
CA ASN A 10 -8.96 -9.27 -7.45
C ASN A 10 -8.25 -10.17 -6.45
N GLU A 11 -8.95 -10.71 -5.49
CA GLU A 11 -8.41 -11.66 -4.53
C GLU A 11 -7.87 -12.91 -5.23
N ARG A 12 -8.38 -13.22 -6.40
CA ARG A 12 -7.93 -14.36 -7.20
C ARG A 12 -6.52 -14.21 -7.74
N VAL A 13 -6.01 -13.00 -7.78
CA VAL A 13 -4.66 -12.74 -8.27
C VAL A 13 -3.63 -13.19 -7.26
N GLU A 14 -4.05 -13.32 -6.02
CA GLU A 14 -3.23 -13.78 -4.93
C GLU A 14 -3.64 -15.19 -4.52
N ALA A 15 -3.61 -16.10 -5.50
CA ALA A 15 -4.03 -17.50 -5.31
C ALA A 15 -3.27 -18.21 -4.20
N ASP A 16 -2.09 -17.70 -3.83
CA ASP A 16 -1.25 -18.25 -2.78
C ASP A 16 -1.47 -17.61 -1.42
N ALA A 17 -2.41 -16.67 -1.32
CA ALA A 17 -2.68 -15.98 -0.07
C ALA A 17 -3.28 -16.93 0.98
N THR A 18 -2.80 -16.82 2.21
CA THR A 18 -3.34 -17.62 3.32
C THR A 18 -4.72 -17.09 3.74
N PRO A 19 -5.55 -17.94 4.40
CA PRO A 19 -6.83 -17.48 4.92
C PRO A 19 -6.72 -16.28 5.88
N GLU A 20 -5.62 -16.19 6.63
CA GLU A 20 -5.39 -15.04 7.50
C GLU A 20 -5.12 -13.77 6.70
N GLN A 21 -4.36 -13.87 5.62
CA GLN A 21 -4.12 -12.73 4.73
C GLN A 21 -5.42 -12.25 4.09
N ILE A 22 -6.25 -13.19 3.62
CA ILE A 22 -7.55 -12.85 3.04
C ILE A 22 -8.44 -12.15 4.07
N ARG A 23 -8.44 -12.58 5.32
CA ARG A 23 -9.20 -11.94 6.39
C ARG A 23 -8.67 -10.54 6.71
N ALA A 24 -7.35 -10.39 6.76
CA ALA A 24 -6.73 -9.08 6.97
C ALA A 24 -7.11 -8.10 5.86
N TRP A 25 -7.18 -8.58 4.63
CA TRP A 25 -7.62 -7.77 3.49
C TRP A 25 -9.10 -7.44 3.56
N ALA A 26 -9.92 -8.33 4.06
CA ALA A 26 -11.35 -8.08 4.21
C ALA A 26 -11.67 -7.00 5.24
N GLU A 27 -10.79 -6.80 6.22
CA GLU A 27 -10.92 -5.74 7.21
C GLU A 27 -10.31 -4.41 6.77
N GLY A 28 -9.61 -4.41 5.65
CA GLY A 28 -9.00 -3.23 5.08
C GLY A 28 -9.45 -2.98 3.64
N VAL A 29 -8.59 -2.39 2.86
CA VAL A 29 -8.85 -2.09 1.45
C VAL A 29 -7.73 -2.69 0.61
N PRO A 30 -7.91 -3.90 0.07
CA PRO A 30 -6.96 -4.46 -0.87
C PRO A 30 -7.34 -4.06 -2.30
N TRP A 31 -6.38 -3.51 -3.04
CA TRP A 31 -6.56 -3.18 -4.46
C TRP A 31 -5.51 -3.88 -5.31
N GLY A 32 -5.97 -4.59 -6.33
CA GLY A 32 -5.12 -4.92 -7.47
C GLY A 32 -4.87 -3.66 -8.29
N VAL A 33 -3.67 -3.51 -8.80
CA VAL A 33 -3.28 -2.37 -9.61
C VAL A 33 -2.98 -2.85 -11.03
N TRP A 34 -3.72 -2.32 -11.99
CA TRP A 34 -3.66 -2.72 -13.39
C TRP A 34 -3.11 -1.59 -14.24
N GLU A 35 -2.22 -1.93 -15.15
CA GLU A 35 -1.74 -0.98 -16.13
C GLU A 35 -2.81 -0.78 -17.20
N SER A 36 -3.25 0.46 -17.42
CA SER A 36 -4.35 0.75 -18.35
C SER A 36 -4.02 0.39 -19.79
N ALA A 37 -2.77 0.60 -20.19
CA ALA A 37 -2.35 0.36 -21.58
C ALA A 37 -2.34 -1.11 -21.96
N THR A 38 -1.86 -1.98 -21.06
CA THR A 38 -1.69 -3.41 -21.33
C THR A 38 -2.79 -4.27 -20.74
N ARG A 39 -3.53 -3.71 -19.77
CA ARG A 39 -4.50 -4.42 -18.93
C ARG A 39 -3.89 -5.55 -18.12
N GLU A 40 -2.59 -5.48 -17.87
CA GLU A 40 -1.89 -6.44 -17.04
C GLU A 40 -1.91 -6.02 -15.58
N LEU A 41 -2.00 -6.98 -14.68
CA LEU A 41 -1.83 -6.75 -13.26
C LEU A 41 -0.35 -6.48 -13.00
N VAL A 42 -0.04 -5.32 -12.45
CA VAL A 42 1.35 -4.89 -12.22
C VAL A 42 1.71 -4.78 -10.74
N GLY A 43 0.73 -4.84 -9.85
CA GLY A 43 1.00 -4.76 -8.42
C GLY A 43 -0.26 -4.73 -7.59
N ASP A 44 -0.06 -4.44 -6.31
CA ASP A 44 -1.14 -4.27 -5.35
C ASP A 44 -0.86 -3.10 -4.42
N CYS A 45 -1.91 -2.62 -3.79
CA CYS A 45 -1.83 -1.57 -2.77
C CYS A 45 -2.95 -1.81 -1.77
N SER A 46 -2.66 -1.70 -0.49
CA SER A 46 -3.65 -1.97 0.54
C SER A 46 -3.50 -1.05 1.74
N LEU A 47 -4.63 -0.85 2.42
CA LEU A 47 -4.70 -0.27 3.75
C LEU A 47 -5.28 -1.32 4.67
N PHE A 48 -4.64 -1.59 5.78
CA PHE A 48 -5.13 -2.54 6.76
C PHE A 48 -4.86 -2.06 8.18
N PHE A 49 -5.69 -2.52 9.10
CA PHE A 49 -5.53 -2.17 10.51
C PHE A 49 -4.62 -3.19 11.18
N ASP A 50 -3.51 -2.72 11.73
CA ASP A 50 -2.59 -3.51 12.53
C ASP A 50 -3.05 -3.48 13.98
N GLU A 51 -3.67 -4.57 14.42
CA GLU A 51 -4.19 -4.69 15.79
C GLU A 51 -3.08 -4.66 16.85
N THR A 52 -1.89 -5.14 16.50
CA THR A 52 -0.76 -5.17 17.43
C THR A 52 -0.32 -3.76 17.82
N HIS A 53 -0.30 -2.85 16.88
CA HIS A 53 0.16 -1.46 17.10
C HIS A 53 -0.97 -0.44 17.13
N GLY A 54 -2.21 -0.86 16.84
CA GLY A 54 -3.34 0.05 16.81
C GLY A 54 -3.28 1.10 15.73
N GLU A 55 -2.67 0.79 14.59
CA GLU A 55 -2.44 1.72 13.49
C GLU A 55 -2.96 1.17 12.17
N TRP A 56 -3.41 2.07 11.30
CA TRP A 56 -3.69 1.73 9.90
C TRP A 56 -2.41 1.82 9.09
N GLU A 57 -2.14 0.79 8.33
CA GLU A 57 -0.89 0.65 7.61
C GLU A 57 -1.11 0.59 6.11
N LEU A 58 -0.26 1.31 5.37
CA LEU A 58 -0.19 1.26 3.91
C LEU A 58 0.86 0.24 3.51
N ALA A 59 0.49 -0.68 2.62
CA ALA A 59 1.41 -1.62 2.01
C ALA A 59 1.18 -1.66 0.51
N TYR A 60 2.24 -1.87 -0.25
CA TYR A 60 2.17 -1.98 -1.70
C TYR A 60 3.33 -2.82 -2.24
N GLY A 61 3.10 -3.43 -3.38
CA GLY A 61 4.12 -4.15 -4.12
C GLY A 61 3.87 -4.04 -5.61
N PHE A 62 4.94 -3.98 -6.40
CA PHE A 62 4.85 -3.86 -7.85
C PHE A 62 5.85 -4.79 -8.53
N ARG A 63 5.45 -5.29 -9.68
CA ARG A 63 6.34 -6.09 -10.52
C ARG A 63 7.58 -5.28 -10.84
N ARG A 64 8.73 -5.92 -10.73
CA ARG A 64 10.02 -5.27 -10.96
C ARG A 64 10.14 -4.65 -12.35
N ASP A 65 9.57 -5.30 -13.37
CA ASP A 65 9.61 -4.84 -14.75
C ASP A 65 8.73 -3.61 -15.01
N ARG A 66 7.98 -3.16 -14.00
CA ARG A 66 7.17 -1.94 -14.05
C ARG A 66 7.67 -0.83 -13.13
N TRP A 67 8.81 -1.03 -12.48
CA TRP A 67 9.42 0.01 -11.64
C TRP A 67 9.90 1.19 -12.49
N GLY A 68 10.03 2.36 -11.86
CA GLY A 68 10.52 3.55 -12.51
C GLY A 68 9.49 4.30 -13.35
N ARG A 69 8.22 3.93 -13.27
CA ARG A 69 7.13 4.56 -14.01
C ARG A 69 6.21 5.42 -13.15
N GLY A 70 6.50 5.54 -11.86
CA GLY A 70 5.67 6.30 -10.92
C GLY A 70 4.40 5.60 -10.46
N TYR A 71 4.23 4.32 -10.77
CA TYR A 71 3.02 3.57 -10.44
C TYR A 71 2.81 3.42 -8.94
N ALA A 72 3.87 3.12 -8.19
CA ALA A 72 3.77 2.99 -6.74
C ALA A 72 3.33 4.30 -6.09
N THR A 73 3.86 5.43 -6.52
CA THR A 73 3.47 6.76 -6.02
C THR A 73 2.01 7.05 -6.35
N GLU A 74 1.58 6.79 -7.58
CA GLU A 74 0.20 7.00 -8.01
C GLU A 74 -0.78 6.15 -7.21
N ALA A 75 -0.47 4.87 -7.03
CA ALA A 75 -1.30 3.96 -6.26
C ALA A 75 -1.34 4.32 -4.78
N ALA A 76 -0.19 4.64 -4.18
CA ALA A 76 -0.11 5.02 -2.78
C ALA A 76 -0.91 6.29 -2.50
N ARG A 77 -0.82 7.29 -3.37
CA ARG A 77 -1.62 8.52 -3.24
C ARG A 77 -3.12 8.24 -3.27
N ALA A 78 -3.55 7.35 -4.16
CA ALA A 78 -4.97 7.00 -4.25
C ALA A 78 -5.43 6.23 -3.00
N CYS A 79 -4.62 5.30 -2.48
CA CYS A 79 -4.92 4.59 -1.24
C CYS A 79 -5.04 5.54 -0.06
N VAL A 80 -4.10 6.46 0.08
CA VAL A 80 -4.09 7.45 1.15
C VAL A 80 -5.33 8.34 1.08
N ARG A 81 -5.67 8.80 -0.10
CA ARG A 81 -6.87 9.62 -0.31
C ARG A 81 -8.13 8.87 0.11
N HIS A 82 -8.24 7.61 -0.29
CA HIS A 82 -9.36 6.76 0.12
C HIS A 82 -9.41 6.60 1.64
N GLY A 83 -8.26 6.37 2.27
CA GLY A 83 -8.18 6.22 3.72
C GLY A 83 -8.69 7.45 4.46
N PHE A 84 -8.27 8.62 4.05
CA PHE A 84 -8.70 9.86 4.70
C PHE A 84 -10.14 10.24 4.35
N ASP A 85 -10.52 10.16 3.08
CA ASP A 85 -11.81 10.67 2.61
C ASP A 85 -12.96 9.70 2.82
N GLU A 86 -12.73 8.40 2.58
CA GLU A 86 -13.79 7.38 2.65
C GLU A 86 -13.80 6.62 3.98
N LEU A 87 -12.64 6.27 4.50
CA LEU A 87 -12.55 5.54 5.77
C LEU A 87 -12.49 6.47 6.99
N GLY A 88 -12.30 7.77 6.78
CA GLY A 88 -12.24 8.74 7.87
C GLY A 88 -11.00 8.60 8.75
N LEU A 89 -9.93 8.03 8.25
CA LEU A 89 -8.70 7.85 9.01
C LEU A 89 -8.05 9.20 9.31
N GLU A 90 -7.35 9.29 10.43
CA GLU A 90 -6.61 10.48 10.79
C GLU A 90 -5.11 10.31 10.63
N ARG A 91 -4.65 9.06 10.61
CA ARG A 91 -3.24 8.73 10.48
C ARG A 91 -3.05 7.41 9.77
N ILE A 92 -2.06 7.37 8.90
CA ILE A 92 -1.64 6.16 8.19
C ILE A 92 -0.14 6.02 8.37
N VAL A 93 0.31 4.80 8.69
CA VAL A 93 1.72 4.49 8.84
C VAL A 93 2.18 3.53 7.74
N ALA A 94 3.48 3.46 7.52
CA ALA A 94 4.08 2.51 6.60
C ALA A 94 5.45 2.11 7.10
N ASP A 95 5.75 0.82 7.05
CA ASP A 95 7.08 0.31 7.36
C ASP A 95 7.87 0.19 6.06
N VAL A 96 9.14 0.53 6.11
CA VAL A 96 10.01 0.44 4.95
C VAL A 96 11.41 0.01 5.35
N ASP A 97 12.02 -0.86 4.55
CA ASP A 97 13.43 -1.20 4.70
C ASP A 97 14.25 0.02 4.28
N PRO A 98 15.18 0.52 5.13
CA PRO A 98 16.02 1.66 4.77
C PRO A 98 16.88 1.42 3.52
N ALA A 99 17.16 0.18 3.18
CA ALA A 99 17.86 -0.17 1.95
C ALA A 99 17.00 -0.01 0.70
N ASN A 100 15.67 0.05 0.85
CA ASN A 100 14.75 0.24 -0.26
C ASN A 100 14.53 1.74 -0.53
N ALA A 101 15.51 2.37 -1.16
CA ALA A 101 15.47 3.80 -1.46
C ALA A 101 14.28 4.21 -2.33
N ALA A 102 13.86 3.33 -3.24
CA ALA A 102 12.72 3.61 -4.11
C ALA A 102 11.42 3.72 -3.30
N SER A 103 11.21 2.83 -2.34
CA SER A 103 10.02 2.87 -1.47
C SER A 103 10.05 4.07 -0.53
N VAL A 104 11.21 4.41 0.01
CA VAL A 104 11.36 5.62 0.83
C VAL A 104 10.93 6.85 0.03
N ARG A 105 11.38 6.96 -1.22
CA ARG A 105 10.97 8.07 -2.09
C ARG A 105 9.47 8.11 -2.36
N VAL A 106 8.84 6.96 -2.55
CA VAL A 106 7.39 6.89 -2.74
C VAL A 106 6.67 7.47 -1.53
N LEU A 107 7.06 7.05 -0.33
CA LEU A 107 6.45 7.55 0.91
C LEU A 107 6.66 9.06 1.06
N GLU A 108 7.87 9.56 0.82
CA GLU A 108 8.16 10.98 0.90
C GLU A 108 7.36 11.80 -0.12
N LYS A 109 7.22 11.31 -1.35
CA LYS A 109 6.40 11.96 -2.37
C LYS A 109 4.91 11.99 -2.00
N CYS A 110 4.45 11.04 -1.22
CA CYS A 110 3.07 11.01 -0.72
C CYS A 110 2.87 11.89 0.51
N GLY A 111 3.93 12.50 1.03
CA GLY A 111 3.87 13.37 2.19
C GLY A 111 4.14 12.70 3.52
N PHE A 112 4.51 11.43 3.52
CA PHE A 112 4.88 10.72 4.74
C PHE A 112 6.19 11.25 5.31
N GLU A 113 6.28 11.28 6.63
CA GLU A 113 7.48 11.69 7.35
C GLU A 113 7.97 10.53 8.22
N ARG A 114 9.28 10.40 8.34
CA ARG A 114 9.87 9.41 9.22
C ARG A 114 9.56 9.76 10.68
N VAL A 115 8.99 8.81 11.40
CA VAL A 115 8.62 9.01 12.81
C VAL A 115 9.42 8.13 13.77
N GLY A 116 10.13 7.13 13.28
CA GLY A 116 10.94 6.29 14.16
C GLY A 116 11.47 5.04 13.49
N ALA A 117 11.99 4.16 14.31
CA ALA A 117 12.44 2.83 13.93
C ALA A 117 11.36 1.81 14.31
N GLY A 118 11.11 0.87 13.40
CA GLY A 118 10.23 -0.25 13.63
C GLY A 118 10.99 -1.51 14.00
N GLU A 119 10.31 -2.63 13.89
CA GLU A 119 10.90 -3.95 14.15
C GLU A 119 11.80 -4.37 12.98
N HIS A 120 12.74 -5.28 13.27
CA HIS A 120 13.61 -5.90 12.27
C HIS A 120 14.42 -4.90 11.42
N GLY A 121 14.82 -3.77 12.01
CA GLY A 121 15.61 -2.76 11.30
C GLY A 121 14.83 -1.91 10.32
N MET A 122 13.51 -2.01 10.31
CA MET A 122 12.65 -1.19 9.46
C MET A 122 12.54 0.23 9.98
N LEU A 123 12.21 1.14 9.07
CA LEU A 123 11.83 2.52 9.41
C LEU A 123 10.32 2.65 9.38
N VAL A 124 9.79 3.48 10.26
CA VAL A 124 8.36 3.79 10.29
C VAL A 124 8.14 5.21 9.76
N TYR A 125 7.28 5.33 8.79
CA TYR A 125 6.82 6.60 8.24
C TYR A 125 5.35 6.78 8.56
N ALA A 126 4.92 8.01 8.73
CA ALA A 126 3.53 8.32 9.03
C ALA A 126 3.05 9.53 8.25
N LEU A 127 1.77 9.51 7.92
CA LEU A 127 1.08 10.64 7.33
C LEU A 127 -0.17 10.91 8.17
N THR A 128 -0.29 12.12 8.65
CA THR A 128 -1.46 12.59 9.40
C THR A 128 -2.32 13.45 8.47
N ARG A 129 -3.61 13.28 8.60
CA ARG A 129 -4.60 14.02 7.83
C ARG A 129 -4.45 15.53 7.99
#